data_a7a3f96156f2267a786044778f6ddd02
#
_entry.id   a7a3f96156f2267a786044778f6ddd02
#
_cell.length_a   1.000
_cell.length_b   1.000
_cell.length_c   1.000
_cell.angle_alpha   90.00
_cell.angle_beta   90.00
_cell.angle_gamma   90.00
#
_symmetry.space_group_name_H-M   'P 1'
#
loop_
_entity.id
_entity.type
_entity.pdbx_description
1 polymer ?
#
loop_
_entity_poly.entity_id
_entity_poly.type
_entity_poly.pdbx_seq_one_letter_code
_entity_poly.pdbx_strand_id
1 'polypeptide(L)'
;LKLREDLFWFSIADSDIWFWARAIAAERGLDVKISEPDVSPLAVQGPKAGAVVSSIFGDWVHDLKYFWFAESEINGIPVAVQRSGWSKQGGFEIYLRDGSKGDQLWELIMAAGAPHGLKPGHTSSIRRIEGGMLSYHADADIDTNPFELGFDRLVNLDMDAEFIGKAALRKIKQEGPMR
;
A
#
# COMPACT_ATOMS: atom_id res chain seq x y z
N LEU A 1 0.24 -5.17 4.46
CA LEU A 1 1.39 -5.46 5.33
C LEU A 1 1.06 -6.64 6.24
N LYS A 2 1.93 -7.64 6.32
CA LYS A 2 1.84 -8.72 7.31
C LYS A 2 2.70 -8.33 8.51
N LEU A 3 2.07 -7.82 9.57
CA LEU A 3 2.79 -7.38 10.77
C LEU A 3 3.24 -8.55 11.65
N ARG A 4 2.40 -9.56 11.76
CA ARG A 4 2.65 -10.83 12.48
C ARG A 4 1.94 -11.97 11.76
N GLU A 5 2.10 -13.19 12.24
CA GLU A 5 1.43 -14.38 11.66
C GLU A 5 -0.11 -14.26 11.68
N ASP A 6 -0.65 -13.53 12.63
CA ASP A 6 -2.08 -13.36 12.90
C ASP A 6 -2.58 -11.91 12.72
N LEU A 7 -1.72 -10.98 12.24
CA LEU A 7 -2.08 -9.57 12.08
C LEU A 7 -1.67 -9.03 10.71
N PHE A 8 -2.67 -8.59 9.97
CA PHE A 8 -2.51 -8.05 8.63
C PHE A 8 -3.14 -6.67 8.52
N TRP A 9 -2.47 -5.74 7.84
CA TRP A 9 -3.06 -4.49 7.38
C TRP A 9 -3.33 -4.56 5.89
N PHE A 10 -4.54 -4.16 5.52
CA PHE A 10 -4.93 -3.93 4.14
C PHE A 10 -4.98 -2.42 3.91
N SER A 11 -4.23 -1.94 2.93
CA SER A 11 -4.27 -0.57 2.46
C SER A 11 -4.69 -0.62 0.99
N ILE A 12 -5.89 -0.17 0.72
CA ILE A 12 -6.43 -0.11 -0.63
C ILE A 12 -6.91 1.31 -0.92
N ALA A 13 -6.87 1.68 -2.19
CA ALA A 13 -7.45 2.92 -2.63
C ALA A 13 -8.96 2.73 -2.83
N ASP A 14 -9.74 3.65 -2.27
CA ASP A 14 -11.11 3.94 -2.67
C ASP A 14 -12.09 2.75 -2.63
N SER A 15 -12.21 2.04 -1.51
CA SER A 15 -13.31 1.11 -1.32
C SER A 15 -13.61 0.79 0.15
N ASP A 16 -14.85 0.40 0.42
CA ASP A 16 -15.34 -0.07 1.72
C ASP A 16 -15.04 -1.56 1.96
N ILE A 17 -13.78 -1.97 1.76
CA ILE A 17 -13.39 -3.36 1.98
C ILE A 17 -13.68 -3.84 3.41
N TRP A 18 -13.75 -2.94 4.35
CA TRP A 18 -14.02 -3.24 5.75
C TRP A 18 -15.38 -3.93 5.95
N PHE A 19 -16.45 -3.36 5.39
CA PHE A 19 -17.79 -3.97 5.45
C PHE A 19 -17.85 -5.29 4.70
N TRP A 20 -17.26 -5.35 3.52
CA TRP A 20 -17.22 -6.56 2.72
C TRP A 20 -16.47 -7.68 3.43
N ALA A 21 -15.29 -7.42 3.97
CA ALA A 21 -14.49 -8.40 4.69
C ALA A 21 -15.22 -8.91 5.95
N ARG A 22 -15.87 -8.01 6.71
CA ARG A 22 -16.68 -8.39 7.88
C ARG A 22 -17.88 -9.26 7.50
N ALA A 23 -18.57 -8.92 6.43
CA ALA A 23 -19.73 -9.72 5.96
C ALA A 23 -19.30 -11.14 5.57
N ILE A 24 -18.18 -11.27 4.82
CA ILE A 24 -17.64 -12.57 4.43
C ILE A 24 -17.16 -13.37 5.66
N ALA A 25 -16.47 -12.71 6.59
CA ALA A 25 -16.00 -13.38 7.81
C ALA A 25 -17.18 -13.91 8.65
N ALA A 26 -18.23 -13.13 8.80
CA ALA A 26 -19.43 -13.53 9.53
C ALA A 26 -20.18 -14.67 8.83
N GLU A 27 -20.39 -14.56 7.52
CA GLU A 27 -21.08 -15.57 6.72
C GLU A 27 -20.36 -16.93 6.74
N ARG A 28 -19.04 -16.90 6.73
CA ARG A 28 -18.21 -18.12 6.74
C ARG A 28 -17.82 -18.60 8.13
N GLY A 29 -18.26 -17.94 9.19
CA GLY A 29 -17.92 -18.30 10.58
C GLY A 29 -16.43 -18.24 10.87
N LEU A 30 -15.70 -17.31 10.27
CA LEU A 30 -14.25 -17.17 10.47
C LEU A 30 -13.95 -16.48 11.81
N ASP A 31 -13.05 -17.07 12.59
CA ASP A 31 -12.56 -16.49 13.85
C ASP A 31 -11.51 -15.39 13.57
N VAL A 32 -11.98 -14.24 13.11
CA VAL A 32 -11.15 -13.08 12.80
C VAL A 32 -11.78 -11.79 13.33
N LYS A 33 -10.95 -10.88 13.85
CA LYS A 33 -11.35 -9.53 14.22
C LYS A 33 -10.93 -8.56 13.11
N ILE A 34 -11.90 -7.88 12.52
CA ILE A 34 -11.67 -6.90 11.48
C ILE A 34 -12.06 -5.52 12.01
N SER A 35 -11.12 -4.59 12.00
CA SER A 35 -11.29 -3.23 12.51
C SER A 35 -10.49 -2.23 11.67
N GLU A 36 -10.91 -0.99 11.68
CA GLU A 36 -10.13 0.13 11.17
C GLU A 36 -9.16 0.58 12.27
N PRO A 37 -7.84 0.54 12.03
CA PRO A 37 -6.87 1.01 13.01
C PRO A 37 -6.67 2.52 12.93
N ASP A 38 -6.18 3.14 14.03
CA ASP A 38 -5.65 4.50 13.99
C ASP A 38 -4.27 4.50 13.31
N VAL A 39 -4.29 4.46 11.98
CA VAL A 39 -3.08 4.43 11.13
C VAL A 39 -3.27 5.36 9.95
N SER A 40 -2.34 6.29 9.79
CA SER A 40 -2.36 7.26 8.70
C SER A 40 -1.09 7.17 7.86
N PRO A 41 -1.17 6.88 6.56
CA PRO A 41 -0.01 6.86 5.69
C PRO A 41 0.41 8.28 5.30
N LEU A 42 1.73 8.56 5.36
CA LEU A 42 2.36 9.76 4.87
C LEU A 42 3.41 9.36 3.84
N ALA A 43 3.26 9.81 2.59
CA ALA A 43 4.16 9.44 1.51
C ALA A 43 5.27 10.46 1.33
N VAL A 44 6.54 10.00 1.34
CA VAL A 44 7.72 10.77 0.96
C VAL A 44 8.22 10.22 -0.37
N GLN A 45 8.00 10.95 -1.46
CA GLN A 45 8.21 10.46 -2.81
C GLN A 45 9.20 11.34 -3.59
N GLY A 46 9.92 10.73 -4.50
CA GLY A 46 10.84 11.40 -5.41
C GLY A 46 12.28 10.92 -5.32
N PRO A 47 13.17 11.38 -6.21
CA PRO A 47 14.52 10.85 -6.33
C PRO A 47 15.40 11.07 -5.10
N LYS A 48 15.05 12.01 -4.22
CA LYS A 48 15.75 12.30 -2.97
C LYS A 48 15.05 11.74 -1.73
N ALA A 49 13.94 11.01 -1.89
CA ALA A 49 13.17 10.46 -0.78
C ALA A 49 14.03 9.55 0.13
N GLY A 50 14.92 8.75 -0.45
CA GLY A 50 15.85 7.93 0.31
C GLY A 50 16.74 8.75 1.27
N ALA A 51 17.30 9.86 0.80
CA ALA A 51 18.14 10.73 1.63
C ALA A 51 17.33 11.41 2.75
N VAL A 52 16.08 11.81 2.49
CA VAL A 52 15.21 12.39 3.51
C VAL A 52 14.85 11.34 4.57
N VAL A 53 14.41 10.16 4.15
CA VAL A 53 13.94 9.13 5.07
C VAL A 53 15.10 8.53 5.87
N SER A 54 16.28 8.33 5.25
CA SER A 54 17.47 7.86 5.98
C SER A 54 17.98 8.87 7.00
N SER A 55 17.85 10.17 6.75
CA SER A 55 18.24 11.19 7.75
C SER A 55 17.35 11.17 9.00
N ILE A 56 16.15 10.60 8.92
CA ILE A 56 15.21 10.47 10.03
C ILE A 56 15.37 9.11 10.73
N PHE A 57 15.39 8.04 9.96
CA PHE A 57 15.29 6.66 10.48
C PHE A 57 16.62 5.91 10.45
N GLY A 58 17.64 6.43 9.76
CA GLY A 58 18.93 5.77 9.56
C GLY A 58 19.02 5.02 8.23
N ASP A 59 20.23 4.57 7.89
CA ASP A 59 20.55 4.00 6.57
C ASP A 59 19.91 2.65 6.28
N TRP A 60 19.41 1.95 7.30
CA TRP A 60 18.72 0.67 7.12
C TRP A 60 17.52 0.74 6.18
N VAL A 61 16.93 1.93 6.00
CA VAL A 61 15.79 2.12 5.08
C VAL A 61 16.16 1.80 3.63
N HIS A 62 17.44 1.92 3.27
CA HIS A 62 17.94 1.60 1.94
C HIS A 62 17.96 0.10 1.65
N ASP A 63 18.03 -0.73 2.70
CA ASP A 63 18.02 -2.19 2.58
C ASP A 63 16.60 -2.76 2.38
N LEU A 64 15.57 -1.96 2.61
CA LEU A 64 14.19 -2.36 2.33
C LEU A 64 14.01 -2.63 0.84
N LYS A 65 13.56 -3.83 0.50
CA LYS A 65 13.10 -4.14 -0.86
C LYS A 65 11.76 -3.46 -1.14
N TYR A 66 11.42 -3.29 -2.39
CA TYR A 66 10.13 -2.72 -2.77
C TYR A 66 8.98 -3.56 -2.19
N PHE A 67 7.99 -2.88 -1.59
CA PHE A 67 6.90 -3.44 -0.77
C PHE A 67 7.31 -4.09 0.56
N TRP A 68 8.57 -4.03 0.95
CA TRP A 68 8.98 -4.42 2.29
C TRP A 68 8.84 -3.24 3.25
N PHE A 69 8.61 -3.56 4.52
CA PHE A 69 8.48 -2.58 5.59
C PHE A 69 9.22 -3.04 6.84
N ALA A 70 9.46 -2.09 7.72
CA ALA A 70 9.91 -2.35 9.09
C ALA A 70 9.14 -1.45 10.06
N GLU A 71 8.80 -1.99 11.22
CA GLU A 71 8.31 -1.19 12.33
C GLU A 71 9.45 -0.39 12.94
N SER A 72 9.18 0.86 13.30
CA SER A 72 10.17 1.78 13.85
C SER A 72 9.52 2.80 14.78
N GLU A 73 10.33 3.61 15.41
CA GLU A 73 9.90 4.73 16.24
C GLU A 73 10.83 5.92 16.02
N ILE A 74 10.29 7.11 16.05
CA ILE A 74 11.05 8.34 16.01
C ILE A 74 10.50 9.35 17.04
N ASN A 75 11.33 9.74 18.01
CA ASN A 75 10.94 10.66 19.10
C ASN A 75 9.66 10.25 19.85
N GLY A 76 9.48 8.94 20.10
CA GLY A 76 8.27 8.41 20.74
C GLY A 76 7.05 8.31 19.81
N ILE A 77 7.22 8.49 18.49
CA ILE A 77 6.17 8.35 17.48
C ILE A 77 6.28 6.96 16.85
N PRO A 78 5.31 6.05 17.11
CA PRO A 78 5.34 4.72 16.53
C PRO A 78 4.94 4.76 15.04
N VAL A 79 5.75 4.16 14.18
CA VAL A 79 5.51 4.12 12.73
C VAL A 79 5.83 2.75 12.14
N ALA A 80 5.33 2.50 10.94
CA ALA A 80 5.88 1.48 10.04
C ALA A 80 6.39 2.18 8.78
N VAL A 81 7.64 1.94 8.41
CA VAL A 81 8.27 2.53 7.22
C VAL A 81 8.28 1.49 6.12
N GLN A 82 7.56 1.73 5.04
CA GLN A 82 7.48 0.85 3.89
C GLN A 82 8.16 1.49 2.67
N ARG A 83 8.93 0.70 1.93
CA ARG A 83 9.43 1.15 0.63
C ARG A 83 8.39 0.93 -0.44
N SER A 84 7.57 1.95 -0.66
CA SER A 84 6.44 1.92 -1.59
C SER A 84 6.06 3.34 -2.02
N GLY A 85 5.04 3.44 -2.85
CA GLY A 85 4.47 4.71 -3.27
C GLY A 85 3.82 4.64 -4.63
N TRP A 86 3.02 5.64 -4.92
CA TRP A 86 2.22 5.72 -6.13
C TRP A 86 2.71 6.81 -7.11
N SER A 87 4.02 6.99 -7.20
CA SER A 87 4.64 8.02 -8.05
C SER A 87 5.58 7.49 -9.13
N LYS A 88 6.05 6.24 -8.97
CA LYS A 88 7.11 5.62 -9.78
C LYS A 88 8.45 6.40 -9.73
N GLN A 89 8.57 7.36 -8.83
CA GLN A 89 9.78 8.18 -8.65
C GLN A 89 10.71 7.66 -7.55
N GLY A 90 10.35 6.50 -6.96
CA GLY A 90 10.96 6.01 -5.74
C GLY A 90 10.40 6.74 -4.51
N GLY A 91 10.51 6.08 -3.35
CA GLY A 91 10.03 6.67 -2.11
C GLY A 91 9.62 5.66 -1.07
N PHE A 92 9.01 6.22 -0.03
CA PHE A 92 8.55 5.49 1.14
C PHE A 92 7.16 5.96 1.54
N GLU A 93 6.42 5.07 2.17
CA GLU A 93 5.19 5.37 2.89
C GLU A 93 5.43 5.12 4.37
N ILE A 94 5.19 6.14 5.18
CA ILE A 94 5.37 6.11 6.63
C ILE A 94 3.98 6.03 7.24
N TYR A 95 3.65 4.89 7.81
CA TYR A 95 2.36 4.63 8.44
C TYR A 95 2.45 5.06 9.91
N LEU A 96 1.89 6.21 10.22
CA LEU A 96 1.75 6.71 11.58
C LEU A 96 0.76 5.84 12.34
N ARG A 97 1.12 5.38 13.54
CA ARG A 97 0.30 4.46 14.38
C ARG A 97 -0.31 5.14 15.62
N ASP A 98 -0.25 6.45 15.65
CA ASP A 98 -0.86 7.30 16.70
C ASP A 98 -1.24 8.63 16.06
N GLY A 99 -2.51 8.78 15.71
CA GLY A 99 -3.01 9.96 14.99
C GLY A 99 -2.79 11.27 15.75
N SER A 100 -2.66 11.22 17.09
CA SER A 100 -2.36 12.41 17.90
C SER A 100 -0.97 13.01 17.62
N LYS A 101 -0.10 12.27 16.94
CA LYS A 101 1.27 12.66 16.59
C LYS A 101 1.44 13.14 15.13
N GLY A 102 0.35 13.34 14.41
CA GLY A 102 0.37 13.69 12.98
C GLY A 102 1.18 14.95 12.70
N ASP A 103 0.90 16.04 13.37
CA ASP A 103 1.60 17.31 13.19
C ASP A 103 3.10 17.19 13.53
N GLN A 104 3.41 16.46 14.61
CA GLN A 104 4.80 16.25 15.02
C GLN A 104 5.58 15.45 13.97
N LEU A 105 5.00 14.39 13.41
CA LEU A 105 5.64 13.62 12.34
C LEU A 105 5.80 14.44 11.08
N TRP A 106 4.79 15.24 10.70
CA TRP A 106 4.87 16.14 9.56
C TRP A 106 6.03 17.13 9.68
N GLU A 107 6.14 17.81 10.82
CA GLU A 107 7.22 18.77 11.05
C GLU A 107 8.61 18.12 11.01
N LEU A 108 8.77 16.94 11.57
CA LEU A 108 10.02 16.18 11.49
C LEU A 108 10.41 15.88 10.04
N ILE A 109 9.47 15.42 9.24
CA ILE A 109 9.72 15.09 7.83
C ILE A 109 10.03 16.35 7.02
N MET A 110 9.27 17.42 7.23
CA MET A 110 9.50 18.68 6.52
C MET A 110 10.85 19.29 6.88
N ALA A 111 11.24 19.27 8.15
CA ALA A 111 12.55 19.74 8.60
C ALA A 111 13.70 18.93 7.99
N ALA A 112 13.62 17.61 8.04
CA ALA A 112 14.58 16.70 7.42
C ALA A 112 14.67 16.85 5.89
N GLY A 113 13.54 17.12 5.26
CA GLY A 113 13.42 17.27 3.82
C GLY A 113 13.87 18.65 3.28
N ALA A 114 13.90 19.69 4.12
CA ALA A 114 14.21 21.05 3.68
C ALA A 114 15.56 21.16 2.95
N PRO A 115 16.68 20.57 3.41
CA PRO A 115 17.96 20.60 2.70
C PRO A 115 17.92 19.91 1.33
N HIS A 116 16.96 19.02 1.13
CA HIS A 116 16.77 18.25 -0.10
C HIS A 116 15.75 18.89 -1.06
N GLY A 117 15.11 19.99 -0.64
CA GLY A 117 14.09 20.68 -1.40
C GLY A 117 12.72 19.97 -1.37
N LEU A 118 12.43 19.22 -0.30
CA LEU A 118 11.11 18.63 -0.08
C LEU A 118 10.05 19.71 0.00
N LYS A 119 8.91 19.44 -0.61
CA LYS A 119 7.74 20.31 -0.58
C LYS A 119 6.49 19.48 -0.34
N PRO A 120 5.47 20.06 0.28
CA PRO A 120 4.15 19.45 0.29
C PRO A 120 3.68 19.14 -1.14
N GLY A 121 3.04 18.01 -1.31
CA GLY A 121 2.56 17.55 -2.60
C GLY A 121 1.30 16.69 -2.46
N HIS A 122 0.83 16.23 -3.58
CA HIS A 122 -0.30 15.31 -3.68
C HIS A 122 -0.06 14.29 -4.79
N THR A 123 -0.90 13.26 -4.85
CA THR A 123 -0.91 12.30 -5.95
C THR A 123 -1.11 13.02 -7.29
N SER A 124 -0.44 12.53 -8.33
CA SER A 124 -0.49 13.13 -9.67
C SER A 124 -0.88 12.08 -10.71
N SER A 125 -2.01 12.29 -11.35
CA SER A 125 -2.47 11.41 -12.44
C SER A 125 -1.50 11.38 -13.62
N ILE A 126 -0.82 12.49 -13.92
CA ILE A 126 0.20 12.53 -14.98
C ILE A 126 1.35 11.58 -14.63
N ARG A 127 1.89 11.67 -13.43
CA ARG A 127 3.04 10.83 -13.00
C ARG A 127 2.69 9.34 -12.95
N ARG A 128 1.49 9.00 -12.48
CA ARG A 128 1.07 7.60 -12.47
C ARG A 128 0.94 7.03 -13.88
N ILE A 129 0.42 7.80 -14.83
CA ILE A 129 0.28 7.41 -16.23
C ILE A 129 1.66 7.25 -16.88
N GLU A 130 2.56 8.22 -16.71
CA GLU A 130 3.95 8.12 -17.16
C GLU A 130 4.67 6.88 -16.56
N GLY A 131 4.35 6.55 -15.32
CA GLY A 131 4.88 5.38 -14.63
C GLY A 131 4.20 4.05 -14.99
N GLY A 132 3.15 4.06 -15.80
CA GLY A 132 2.36 2.87 -16.14
C GLY A 132 1.62 2.27 -14.94
N MET A 133 1.18 3.12 -13.99
CA MET A 133 0.42 2.67 -12.82
C MET A 133 -1.07 2.86 -13.05
N LEU A 134 -1.83 1.80 -12.81
CA LEU A 134 -3.28 1.80 -12.94
C LEU A 134 -3.94 2.46 -11.73
N SER A 135 -5.10 3.06 -11.97
CA SER A 135 -5.96 3.61 -10.94
C SER A 135 -7.37 3.03 -11.10
N TYR A 136 -7.91 2.47 -10.03
CA TYR A 136 -9.29 2.02 -10.03
C TYR A 136 -10.24 3.18 -10.30
N HIS A 137 -11.33 2.96 -10.98
CA HIS A 137 -12.27 3.91 -11.58
C HIS A 137 -11.74 4.68 -12.81
N ALA A 138 -10.43 4.90 -12.94
CA ALA A 138 -9.90 5.58 -14.13
C ALA A 138 -9.51 4.60 -15.25
N ASP A 139 -8.92 3.46 -14.89
CA ASP A 139 -8.38 2.48 -15.83
C ASP A 139 -9.06 1.10 -15.68
N ALA A 140 -9.79 0.89 -14.61
CA ALA A 140 -10.49 -0.35 -14.29
C ALA A 140 -11.74 -0.07 -13.46
N ASP A 141 -12.70 -0.95 -13.53
CA ASP A 141 -13.95 -0.93 -12.77
C ASP A 141 -14.27 -2.31 -12.18
N ILE A 142 -15.46 -2.48 -11.61
CA ILE A 142 -15.86 -3.74 -10.97
C ILE A 142 -16.02 -4.90 -11.97
N ASP A 143 -16.23 -4.60 -13.25
CA ASP A 143 -16.38 -5.60 -14.30
C ASP A 143 -15.05 -5.99 -14.93
N THR A 144 -13.97 -5.28 -14.58
CA THR A 144 -12.62 -5.52 -15.10
C THR A 144 -11.91 -6.60 -14.30
N ASN A 145 -11.46 -7.66 -14.96
CA ASN A 145 -10.69 -8.72 -14.31
C ASN A 145 -9.16 -8.48 -14.40
N PRO A 146 -8.35 -9.11 -13.54
CA PRO A 146 -6.92 -8.87 -13.51
C PRO A 146 -6.16 -9.26 -14.79
N PHE A 147 -6.68 -10.18 -15.60
CA PHE A 147 -6.03 -10.58 -16.86
C PHE A 147 -6.19 -9.51 -17.93
N GLU A 148 -7.31 -8.80 -17.96
CA GLU A 148 -7.52 -7.64 -18.85
C GLU A 148 -6.57 -6.48 -18.51
N LEU A 149 -6.08 -6.41 -17.28
CA LEU A 149 -5.10 -5.44 -16.82
C LEU A 149 -3.65 -5.88 -16.98
N GLY A 150 -3.41 -7.08 -17.52
CA GLY A 150 -2.07 -7.65 -17.66
C GLY A 150 -1.44 -8.07 -16.32
N PHE A 151 -2.26 -8.39 -15.32
CA PHE A 151 -1.80 -8.81 -13.99
C PHE A 151 -1.68 -10.33 -13.83
N ASP A 152 -1.56 -11.08 -14.92
CA ASP A 152 -1.45 -12.55 -14.92
C ASP A 152 -0.43 -13.06 -13.88
N ARG A 153 0.73 -12.44 -13.82
CA ARG A 153 1.82 -12.81 -12.91
C ARG A 153 1.50 -12.60 -11.42
N LEU A 154 0.46 -11.81 -11.12
CA LEU A 154 0.03 -11.54 -9.75
C LEU A 154 -1.09 -12.48 -9.29
N VAL A 155 -1.63 -13.29 -10.21
CA VAL A 155 -2.72 -14.24 -9.95
C VAL A 155 -2.15 -15.66 -9.95
N ASN A 156 -1.95 -16.22 -8.76
CA ASN A 156 -1.51 -17.61 -8.62
C ASN A 156 -2.73 -18.55 -8.48
N LEU A 157 -3.17 -19.13 -9.60
CA LEU A 157 -4.27 -20.08 -9.64
C LEU A 157 -3.86 -21.51 -9.21
N ASP A 158 -2.56 -21.79 -9.16
CA ASP A 158 -2.03 -23.12 -8.85
C ASP A 158 -1.72 -23.30 -7.36
N MET A 159 -1.85 -22.23 -6.55
CA MET A 159 -1.70 -22.34 -5.10
C MET A 159 -2.77 -23.24 -4.48
N ASP A 160 -2.41 -23.99 -3.45
CA ASP A 160 -3.34 -24.91 -2.75
C ASP A 160 -4.47 -24.16 -2.03
N ALA A 161 -4.19 -22.96 -1.53
CA ALA A 161 -5.19 -22.17 -0.83
C ALA A 161 -6.34 -21.75 -1.75
N GLU A 162 -7.56 -21.90 -1.26
CA GLU A 162 -8.75 -21.38 -1.91
C GLU A 162 -8.93 -19.89 -1.57
N PHE A 163 -9.32 -19.11 -2.56
CA PHE A 163 -9.64 -17.69 -2.41
C PHE A 163 -10.87 -17.30 -3.22
N ILE A 164 -11.49 -16.20 -2.84
CA ILE A 164 -12.69 -15.68 -3.51
C ILE A 164 -12.34 -15.30 -4.95
N GLY A 165 -13.12 -15.84 -5.90
CA GLY A 165 -12.90 -15.61 -7.33
C GLY A 165 -11.99 -16.60 -8.04
N LYS A 166 -11.29 -17.52 -7.33
CA LYS A 166 -10.35 -18.47 -7.95
C LYS A 166 -10.99 -19.29 -9.09
N ALA A 167 -12.20 -19.83 -8.87
CA ALA A 167 -12.91 -20.62 -9.88
C ALA A 167 -13.29 -19.76 -11.10
N ALA A 168 -13.77 -18.53 -10.87
CA ALA A 168 -14.11 -17.59 -11.94
C ALA A 168 -12.87 -17.19 -12.76
N LEU A 169 -11.76 -16.90 -12.10
CA LEU A 169 -10.51 -16.55 -12.76
C LEU A 169 -9.92 -17.73 -13.56
N ARG A 170 -10.06 -18.96 -13.08
CA ARG A 170 -9.68 -20.16 -13.84
C ARG A 170 -10.48 -20.26 -15.15
N LYS A 171 -11.80 -20.04 -15.08
CA LYS A 171 -12.66 -20.03 -16.25
C LYS A 171 -12.24 -18.94 -17.25
N ILE A 172 -12.08 -17.69 -16.79
CA ILE A 172 -11.65 -16.57 -17.62
C ILE A 172 -10.30 -16.86 -18.29
N LYS A 173 -9.34 -17.43 -17.55
CA LYS A 173 -8.02 -17.78 -18.09
C LYS A 173 -8.10 -18.82 -19.21
N GLN A 174 -9.05 -19.76 -19.11
CA GLN A 174 -9.28 -20.80 -20.15
C GLN A 174 -9.99 -20.23 -21.39
N GLU A 175 -10.94 -19.34 -21.20
CA GLU A 175 -11.73 -18.73 -22.28
C GLU A 175 -11.00 -17.55 -22.96
N GLY A 176 -10.00 -16.99 -22.29
CA GLY A 176 -9.30 -15.77 -22.69
C GLY A 176 -10.02 -14.50 -22.20
N PRO A 177 -9.29 -13.39 -22.10
CA PRO A 177 -9.88 -12.09 -21.72
C PRO A 177 -10.84 -11.62 -22.82
N MET A 178 -11.94 -11.00 -22.40
CA MET A 178 -12.97 -10.50 -23.32
C MET A 178 -12.64 -9.12 -23.92
N ARG A 179 -11.58 -8.45 -23.43
CA ARG A 179 -11.18 -7.09 -23.85
C ARG A 179 -9.68 -7.01 -24.16
#